data_ef615866d44720512ec52a630dc601c4
#
_entry.id   ef615866d44720512ec52a630dc601c4
#
_cell.length_a   1.000
_cell.length_b   1.000
_cell.length_c   1.000
_cell.angle_alpha   90.00
_cell.angle_beta   90.00
_cell.angle_gamma   90.00
#
_symmetry.space_group_name_H-M   'P 1'
#
loop_
_entity.id
_entity.type
_entity.pdbx_description
1 polymer ?
#
loop_
_entity_poly.entity_id
_entity_poly.type
_entity_poly.pdbx_seq_one_letter_code
_entity_poly.pdbx_strand_id
1 'polypeptide(L)'
;MRRFWGGLGLPGLVDVHTHFMPERVLRKVWDYFDTQGPLTGGLAWPISYRKEEAERTLLLREFGVRAFTSMLYPHKPGMAPWLNGWAAGFARRTPDCLHTATLHPEPGVETYVREAVEAGARVFKAHVQVGAYDPADELLDSAWGLLAEARIPVVIHCGSGPAPGKHTGPERIARVLARHPRLRLIVAHLGMPEYEDFLALAERYDEVRLDTTMAFTDFAERLAPFPPRALPRLAALGDRVLLGSDFPNIPYPYLHQLRALERLDLGREWLRAVCHDNAARLFGLPADQEDGAGG
;
A
#
# COMPACT_ATOMS: atom_id res chain seq x y z
N MET A 1 -13.83 -15.83 -3.99
CA MET A 1 -13.79 -14.45 -3.49
C MET A 1 -15.01 -14.15 -2.61
N ARG A 2 -16.25 -14.06 -3.14
CA ARG A 2 -17.48 -13.66 -2.40
C ARG A 2 -17.72 -14.50 -1.13
N ARG A 3 -17.42 -15.82 -1.16
CA ARG A 3 -17.52 -16.68 0.03
C ARG A 3 -16.57 -16.28 1.17
N PHE A 4 -15.40 -15.71 0.86
CA PHE A 4 -14.46 -15.26 1.88
C PHE A 4 -15.01 -14.02 2.61
N TRP A 5 -15.16 -12.90 1.92
CA TRP A 5 -15.56 -11.66 2.57
C TRP A 5 -17.05 -11.67 3.03
N GLY A 6 -17.93 -12.32 2.28
CA GLY A 6 -19.32 -12.54 2.69
C GLY A 6 -19.42 -13.44 3.92
N GLY A 7 -18.57 -14.50 4.02
CA GLY A 7 -18.46 -15.32 5.23
C GLY A 7 -18.05 -14.53 6.46
N LEU A 8 -17.28 -13.44 6.28
CA LEU A 8 -16.93 -12.51 7.36
C LEU A 8 -18.05 -11.50 7.65
N GLY A 9 -19.11 -11.43 6.87
CA GLY A 9 -20.14 -10.40 6.97
C GLY A 9 -19.65 -9.01 6.56
N LEU A 10 -18.67 -8.96 5.65
CA LEU A 10 -18.17 -7.71 5.10
C LEU A 10 -18.96 -7.31 3.85
N PRO A 11 -19.13 -6.02 3.58
CA PRO A 11 -19.73 -5.53 2.35
C PRO A 11 -18.83 -5.71 1.12
N GLY A 12 -17.56 -5.99 1.35
CA GLY A 12 -16.50 -6.18 0.38
C GLY A 12 -15.14 -5.93 1.02
N LEU A 13 -14.12 -5.75 0.21
CA LEU A 13 -12.74 -5.54 0.62
C LEU A 13 -12.32 -4.08 0.36
N VAL A 14 -11.36 -3.57 1.13
CA VAL A 14 -10.67 -2.30 0.84
C VAL A 14 -9.19 -2.60 0.71
N ASP A 15 -8.64 -2.44 -0.49
CA ASP A 15 -7.25 -2.75 -0.82
C ASP A 15 -6.42 -1.46 -0.91
N VAL A 16 -5.58 -1.21 0.08
CA VAL A 16 -4.80 0.03 0.17
C VAL A 16 -3.53 0.01 -0.66
N HIS A 17 -3.22 -1.09 -1.34
CA HIS A 17 -1.98 -1.23 -2.08
C HIS A 17 -2.18 -1.99 -3.40
N THR A 18 -2.71 -1.30 -4.38
CA THR A 18 -2.78 -1.78 -5.77
C THR A 18 -2.06 -0.81 -6.70
N HIS A 19 -1.66 -1.28 -7.87
CA HIS A 19 -0.87 -0.49 -8.82
C HIS A 19 -1.64 -0.22 -10.11
N PHE A 20 -1.94 1.06 -10.33
CA PHE A 20 -2.39 1.59 -11.60
C PHE A 20 -1.52 2.79 -11.96
N MET A 21 -1.02 2.82 -13.18
CA MET A 21 -0.13 3.87 -13.67
C MET A 21 -0.20 3.95 -15.18
N PRO A 22 0.32 5.02 -15.82
CA PRO A 22 0.35 5.10 -17.28
C PRO A 22 0.90 3.81 -17.89
N GLU A 23 0.25 3.28 -18.90
CA GLU A 23 0.55 1.97 -19.49
C GLU A 23 2.03 1.81 -19.85
N ARG A 24 2.65 2.85 -20.44
CA ARG A 24 4.08 2.82 -20.76
C ARG A 24 5.00 2.66 -19.55
N VAL A 25 4.56 3.12 -18.36
CA VAL A 25 5.30 2.94 -17.10
C VAL A 25 5.09 1.54 -16.60
N LEU A 26 3.84 1.08 -16.58
CA LEU A 26 3.50 -0.26 -16.11
C LEU A 26 4.19 -1.37 -16.92
N ARG A 27 4.28 -1.22 -18.23
CA ARG A 27 5.03 -2.17 -19.08
C ARG A 27 6.50 -2.27 -18.65
N LYS A 28 7.16 -1.13 -18.37
CA LYS A 28 8.53 -1.12 -17.85
C LYS A 28 8.67 -1.75 -16.45
N VAL A 29 7.65 -1.58 -15.61
CA VAL A 29 7.59 -2.27 -14.31
C VAL A 29 7.50 -3.78 -14.54
N TRP A 30 6.67 -4.23 -15.45
CA TRP A 30 6.54 -5.66 -15.78
C TRP A 30 7.81 -6.24 -16.43
N ASP A 31 8.46 -5.50 -17.33
CA ASP A 31 9.76 -5.89 -17.91
C ASP A 31 10.83 -6.03 -16.81
N TYR A 32 10.79 -5.14 -15.80
CA TYR A 32 11.68 -5.24 -14.65
C TYR A 32 11.41 -6.53 -13.84
N PHE A 33 10.15 -6.86 -13.54
CA PHE A 33 9.81 -8.11 -12.83
C PHE A 33 10.22 -9.37 -13.60
N ASP A 34 10.19 -9.36 -14.93
CA ASP A 34 10.64 -10.50 -15.75
C ASP A 34 12.14 -10.82 -15.56
N THR A 35 12.91 -9.83 -15.10
CA THR A 35 14.36 -9.96 -14.94
C THR A 35 14.78 -10.15 -13.47
N GLN A 36 13.84 -10.20 -12.51
CA GLN A 36 14.15 -10.18 -11.08
C GLN A 36 14.63 -11.51 -10.47
N GLY A 37 14.63 -12.60 -11.21
CA GLY A 37 15.12 -13.89 -10.71
C GLY A 37 16.42 -13.82 -9.91
N PRO A 38 17.46 -13.08 -10.33
CA PRO A 38 18.68 -12.91 -9.54
C PRO A 38 18.48 -12.19 -8.19
N LEU A 39 17.58 -11.20 -8.11
CA LEU A 39 17.33 -10.43 -6.88
C LEU A 39 16.46 -11.20 -5.88
N THR A 40 15.68 -12.15 -6.36
CA THR A 40 14.82 -13.01 -5.54
C THR A 40 15.45 -14.38 -5.22
N GLY A 41 16.77 -14.50 -5.37
CA GLY A 41 17.46 -15.78 -5.14
C GLY A 41 17.07 -16.88 -6.14
N GLY A 42 16.69 -16.51 -7.36
CA GLY A 42 16.22 -17.43 -8.41
C GLY A 42 14.72 -17.72 -8.38
N LEU A 43 13.96 -17.15 -7.46
CA LEU A 43 12.51 -17.30 -7.44
C LEU A 43 11.88 -16.48 -8.58
N ALA A 44 11.22 -17.16 -9.51
CA ALA A 44 10.52 -16.51 -10.61
C ALA A 44 9.34 -15.68 -10.09
N TRP A 45 9.12 -14.49 -10.70
CA TRP A 45 8.01 -13.59 -10.37
C TRP A 45 7.06 -13.43 -11.58
N PRO A 46 6.31 -14.48 -11.97
CA PRO A 46 5.36 -14.39 -13.07
C PRO A 46 4.14 -13.57 -12.64
N ILE A 47 3.96 -12.40 -13.23
CA ILE A 47 2.81 -11.54 -12.92
C ILE A 47 1.52 -12.17 -13.44
N SER A 48 0.57 -12.47 -12.53
CA SER A 48 -0.67 -13.17 -12.85
C SER A 48 -1.72 -12.29 -13.58
N TYR A 49 -1.63 -10.96 -13.48
CA TYR A 49 -2.68 -10.04 -13.94
C TYR A 49 -2.17 -9.03 -14.97
N ARG A 50 -1.40 -9.48 -15.97
CA ARG A 50 -0.96 -8.67 -17.12
C ARG A 50 -2.12 -8.47 -18.08
N LYS A 51 -2.97 -7.50 -17.75
CA LYS A 51 -4.19 -7.18 -18.47
C LYS A 51 -4.31 -5.68 -18.69
N GLU A 52 -5.20 -5.26 -19.58
CA GLU A 52 -5.51 -3.85 -19.81
C GLU A 52 -6.14 -3.18 -18.58
N GLU A 53 -6.02 -1.86 -18.44
CA GLU A 53 -6.47 -1.08 -17.28
C GLU A 53 -7.95 -1.36 -16.93
N ALA A 54 -8.83 -1.35 -17.94
CA ALA A 54 -10.26 -1.58 -17.74
C ALA A 54 -10.56 -3.00 -17.23
N GLU A 55 -9.86 -4.00 -17.75
CA GLU A 55 -10.01 -5.40 -17.34
C GLU A 55 -9.51 -5.60 -15.91
N ARG A 56 -8.39 -4.97 -15.53
CA ARG A 56 -7.88 -5.01 -14.16
C ARG A 56 -8.84 -4.36 -13.16
N THR A 57 -9.44 -3.24 -13.53
CA THR A 57 -10.46 -2.57 -12.72
C THR A 57 -11.69 -3.45 -12.53
N LEU A 58 -12.16 -4.10 -13.61
CA LEU A 58 -13.28 -5.04 -13.56
C LEU A 58 -12.99 -6.22 -12.64
N LEU A 59 -11.78 -6.81 -12.74
CA LEU A 59 -11.37 -7.91 -11.86
C LEU A 59 -11.40 -7.54 -10.38
N LEU A 60 -10.93 -6.35 -9.98
CA LEU A 60 -11.01 -5.92 -8.59
C LEU A 60 -12.47 -5.87 -8.10
N ARG A 61 -13.38 -5.36 -8.92
CA ARG A 61 -14.83 -5.36 -8.61
C ARG A 61 -15.39 -6.77 -8.49
N GLU A 62 -15.03 -7.67 -9.40
CA GLU A 62 -15.42 -9.09 -9.33
C GLU A 62 -14.86 -9.78 -8.08
N PHE A 63 -13.69 -9.38 -7.61
CA PHE A 63 -13.12 -9.86 -6.36
C PHE A 63 -13.85 -9.31 -5.12
N GLY A 64 -14.69 -8.30 -5.29
CA GLY A 64 -15.41 -7.63 -4.21
C GLY A 64 -14.61 -6.52 -3.55
N VAL A 65 -13.61 -5.98 -4.24
CA VAL A 65 -12.88 -4.79 -3.78
C VAL A 65 -13.73 -3.56 -4.06
N ARG A 66 -14.15 -2.87 -3.02
CA ARG A 66 -15.04 -1.70 -3.07
C ARG A 66 -14.29 -0.38 -3.15
N ALA A 67 -13.10 -0.36 -2.59
CA ALA A 67 -12.19 0.77 -2.71
C ALA A 67 -10.76 0.26 -2.82
N PHE A 68 -9.99 0.89 -3.67
CA PHE A 68 -8.59 0.56 -3.91
C PHE A 68 -7.77 1.81 -4.23
N THR A 69 -6.46 1.69 -4.28
CA THR A 69 -5.52 2.77 -4.57
C THR A 69 -4.89 2.61 -5.95
N SER A 70 -4.19 3.63 -6.43
CA SER A 70 -3.38 3.52 -7.65
C SER A 70 -1.90 3.81 -7.35
N MET A 71 -1.28 3.00 -6.50
CA MET A 71 0.08 3.21 -5.99
C MET A 71 1.12 3.39 -7.10
N LEU A 72 1.21 4.60 -7.64
CA LEU A 72 2.18 5.02 -8.64
C LEU A 72 3.36 5.73 -7.96
N TYR A 73 4.53 5.65 -8.54
CA TYR A 73 5.74 6.20 -7.92
C TYR A 73 6.75 6.66 -8.99
N PRO A 74 7.44 7.80 -8.75
CA PRO A 74 8.51 8.29 -9.61
C PRO A 74 9.81 7.53 -9.34
N HIS A 75 10.60 7.34 -10.38
CA HIS A 75 11.96 6.79 -10.27
C HIS A 75 13.06 7.86 -10.52
N LYS A 76 12.66 9.11 -10.72
CA LYS A 76 13.57 10.26 -10.93
C LYS A 76 12.85 11.58 -10.68
N PRO A 77 13.58 12.67 -10.44
CA PRO A 77 13.02 14.03 -10.37
C PRO A 77 12.22 14.43 -11.62
N GLY A 78 11.24 15.31 -11.45
CA GLY A 78 10.35 15.82 -12.49
C GLY A 78 9.25 14.86 -12.94
N MET A 79 9.19 13.66 -12.39
CA MET A 79 8.21 12.66 -12.79
C MET A 79 6.93 12.73 -11.94
N ALA A 80 7.02 13.14 -10.68
CA ALA A 80 5.90 13.11 -9.74
C ALA A 80 4.72 14.00 -10.19
N PRO A 81 4.88 15.24 -10.62
CA PRO A 81 3.76 16.08 -11.07
C PRO A 81 2.99 15.47 -12.24
N TRP A 82 3.69 14.90 -13.22
CA TRP A 82 3.06 14.22 -14.36
C TRP A 82 2.25 12.98 -13.92
N LEU A 83 2.80 12.18 -13.02
CA LEU A 83 2.10 11.02 -12.45
C LEU A 83 0.86 11.44 -11.66
N ASN A 84 0.94 12.51 -10.87
CA ASN A 84 -0.18 13.06 -10.11
C ASN A 84 -1.32 13.52 -11.03
N GLY A 85 -1.00 14.18 -12.15
CA GLY A 85 -1.98 14.55 -13.16
C GLY A 85 -2.70 13.35 -13.79
N TRP A 86 -1.95 12.27 -14.09
CA TRP A 86 -2.54 11.02 -14.60
C TRP A 86 -3.44 10.36 -13.54
N ALA A 87 -2.97 10.27 -12.28
CA ALA A 87 -3.71 9.64 -11.18
C ALA A 87 -5.03 10.37 -10.87
N ALA A 88 -5.02 11.71 -10.88
CA ALA A 88 -6.24 12.51 -10.76
C ALA A 88 -7.24 12.20 -11.89
N GLY A 89 -6.74 12.04 -13.12
CA GLY A 89 -7.55 11.60 -14.27
C GLY A 89 -8.10 10.20 -14.09
N PHE A 90 -7.30 9.26 -13.59
CA PHE A 90 -7.72 7.89 -13.32
C PHE A 90 -8.81 7.83 -12.24
N ALA A 91 -8.61 8.51 -11.11
CA ALA A 91 -9.60 8.53 -10.02
C ALA A 91 -10.94 9.13 -10.46
N ARG A 92 -10.94 10.19 -11.30
CA ARG A 92 -12.18 10.77 -11.82
C ARG A 92 -13.02 9.80 -12.67
N ARG A 93 -12.38 8.91 -13.45
CA ARG A 93 -13.08 7.91 -14.29
C ARG A 93 -13.30 6.56 -13.59
N THR A 94 -12.77 6.40 -12.39
CA THR A 94 -12.80 5.15 -11.62
C THR A 94 -13.19 5.47 -10.17
N PRO A 95 -14.51 5.63 -9.88
CA PRO A 95 -14.98 6.14 -8.57
C PRO A 95 -14.60 5.30 -7.36
N ASP A 96 -14.35 4.02 -7.54
CA ASP A 96 -13.85 3.09 -6.52
C ASP A 96 -12.33 3.19 -6.28
N CYS A 97 -11.60 3.98 -7.09
CA CYS A 97 -10.21 4.30 -6.84
C CYS A 97 -10.05 5.50 -5.91
N LEU A 98 -9.43 5.33 -4.77
CA LEU A 98 -9.00 6.42 -3.90
C LEU A 98 -7.93 7.24 -4.64
N HIS A 99 -8.19 8.52 -4.87
CA HIS A 99 -7.25 9.40 -5.56
C HIS A 99 -5.89 9.34 -4.86
N THR A 100 -4.94 8.72 -5.53
CA THR A 100 -3.56 8.54 -5.06
C THR A 100 -2.66 9.58 -5.72
N ALA A 101 -1.75 10.16 -4.94
CA ALA A 101 -0.67 11.00 -5.46
C ALA A 101 0.70 10.46 -5.02
N THR A 102 1.77 11.05 -5.51
CA THR A 102 3.14 10.65 -5.19
C THR A 102 4.05 11.87 -5.07
N LEU A 103 5.26 11.64 -4.56
CA LEU A 103 6.26 12.68 -4.34
C LEU A 103 7.68 12.15 -4.62
N HIS A 104 8.61 13.08 -4.82
CA HIS A 104 10.03 12.81 -4.95
C HIS A 104 10.81 13.98 -4.33
N PRO A 105 11.99 13.78 -3.68
CA PRO A 105 12.78 14.89 -3.18
C PRO A 105 13.37 15.70 -4.35
N GLU A 106 12.77 16.86 -4.58
CA GLU A 106 13.16 17.79 -5.63
C GLU A 106 12.69 19.21 -5.28
N PRO A 107 13.34 20.25 -5.82
CA PRO A 107 12.85 21.61 -5.65
C PRO A 107 11.38 21.73 -6.10
N GLY A 108 10.55 22.37 -5.26
CA GLY A 108 9.13 22.54 -5.56
C GLY A 108 8.22 21.37 -5.15
N VAL A 109 8.75 20.36 -4.46
CA VAL A 109 7.95 19.21 -3.98
C VAL A 109 6.75 19.66 -3.16
N GLU A 110 6.91 20.62 -2.28
CA GLU A 110 5.80 21.15 -1.47
C GLU A 110 4.66 21.70 -2.34
N THR A 111 5.00 22.41 -3.41
CA THR A 111 4.00 23.04 -4.29
C THR A 111 3.10 21.98 -4.93
N TYR A 112 3.66 20.99 -5.61
CA TYR A 112 2.83 19.99 -6.28
C TYR A 112 2.18 18.99 -5.32
N VAL A 113 2.73 18.79 -4.11
CA VAL A 113 2.05 18.02 -3.05
C VAL A 113 0.82 18.78 -2.58
N ARG A 114 0.92 20.10 -2.34
CA ARG A 114 -0.22 20.94 -1.99
C ARG A 114 -1.28 20.94 -3.08
N GLU A 115 -0.89 21.13 -4.33
CA GLU A 115 -1.79 21.05 -5.49
C GLU A 115 -2.52 19.70 -5.55
N ALA A 116 -1.83 18.59 -5.29
CA ALA A 116 -2.45 17.26 -5.29
C ALA A 116 -3.46 17.10 -4.14
N VAL A 117 -3.16 17.63 -2.95
CA VAL A 117 -4.08 17.65 -1.79
C VAL A 117 -5.32 18.48 -2.12
N GLU A 118 -5.15 19.68 -2.67
CA GLU A 118 -6.24 20.56 -3.10
C GLU A 118 -7.09 19.95 -4.21
N ALA A 119 -6.48 19.16 -5.10
CA ALA A 119 -7.16 18.37 -6.13
C ALA A 119 -7.89 17.12 -5.57
N GLY A 120 -7.86 16.89 -4.25
CA GLY A 120 -8.59 15.84 -3.56
C GLY A 120 -7.83 14.52 -3.46
N ALA A 121 -6.50 14.52 -3.47
CA ALA A 121 -5.71 13.34 -3.17
C ALA A 121 -6.03 12.84 -1.75
N ARG A 122 -6.30 11.55 -1.62
CA ARG A 122 -6.71 10.89 -0.38
C ARG A 122 -5.60 10.05 0.24
N VAL A 123 -4.58 9.74 -0.53
CA VAL A 123 -3.41 8.96 -0.12
C VAL A 123 -2.22 9.31 -1.00
N PHE A 124 -1.02 9.27 -0.41
CA PHE A 124 0.23 9.41 -1.17
C PHE A 124 0.99 8.09 -1.19
N LYS A 125 1.77 7.89 -2.25
CA LYS A 125 2.76 6.80 -2.34
C LYS A 125 4.16 7.37 -2.36
N ALA A 126 5.02 6.81 -1.50
CA ALA A 126 6.46 6.97 -1.54
C ALA A 126 7.13 5.61 -1.76
N HIS A 127 8.17 5.56 -2.59
CA HIS A 127 8.89 4.32 -2.85
C HIS A 127 10.40 4.57 -2.77
N VAL A 128 10.95 4.30 -1.59
CA VAL A 128 12.35 4.62 -1.25
C VAL A 128 13.34 3.90 -2.15
N GLN A 129 13.13 2.60 -2.39
CA GLN A 129 14.04 1.79 -3.20
C GLN A 129 14.05 2.23 -4.67
N VAL A 130 12.89 2.31 -5.31
CA VAL A 130 12.78 2.67 -6.74
C VAL A 130 13.14 4.12 -7.00
N GLY A 131 12.74 5.03 -6.10
CA GLY A 131 13.10 6.43 -6.16
C GLY A 131 14.55 6.72 -5.79
N ALA A 132 15.24 5.75 -5.18
CA ALA A 132 16.65 5.83 -4.76
C ALA A 132 16.98 7.06 -3.91
N TYR A 133 16.07 7.47 -3.03
CA TYR A 133 16.21 8.67 -2.19
C TYR A 133 16.12 8.37 -0.69
N ASP A 134 16.69 9.26 0.12
CA ASP A 134 16.51 9.25 1.56
C ASP A 134 15.14 9.85 1.92
N PRO A 135 14.22 9.09 2.57
CA PRO A 135 12.95 9.65 3.00
C PRO A 135 13.10 10.77 4.05
N ALA A 136 14.25 10.86 4.71
CA ALA A 136 14.60 11.92 5.65
C ALA A 136 15.34 13.11 4.98
N ASP A 137 15.39 13.17 3.64
CA ASP A 137 15.94 14.30 2.89
C ASP A 137 15.22 15.61 3.26
N GLU A 138 15.96 16.67 3.45
CA GLU A 138 15.45 18.00 3.86
C GLU A 138 14.46 18.56 2.85
N LEU A 139 14.61 18.25 1.56
CA LEU A 139 13.64 18.64 0.51
C LEU A 139 12.23 18.09 0.76
N LEU A 140 12.10 16.95 1.44
CA LEU A 140 10.80 16.36 1.76
C LEU A 140 10.19 16.88 3.06
N ASP A 141 10.91 17.62 3.87
CA ASP A 141 10.47 17.97 5.22
C ASP A 141 9.15 18.77 5.22
N SER A 142 9.07 19.80 4.37
CA SER A 142 7.84 20.58 4.20
C SER A 142 6.66 19.76 3.67
N ALA A 143 6.93 18.80 2.75
CA ALA A 143 5.90 17.93 2.23
C ALA A 143 5.37 16.95 3.30
N TRP A 144 6.24 16.37 4.13
CA TRP A 144 5.81 15.56 5.28
C TRP A 144 4.99 16.35 6.28
N GLY A 145 5.41 17.60 6.60
CA GLY A 145 4.66 18.51 7.44
C GLY A 145 3.26 18.79 6.91
N LEU A 146 3.14 19.14 5.63
CA LEU A 146 1.88 19.39 4.95
C LEU A 146 0.94 18.17 5.01
N LEU A 147 1.45 16.97 4.70
CA LEU A 147 0.66 15.75 4.74
C LEU A 147 0.23 15.38 6.14
N ALA A 148 1.08 15.63 7.15
CA ALA A 148 0.73 15.45 8.56
C ALA A 148 -0.38 16.37 9.01
N GLU A 149 -0.34 17.66 8.63
CA GLU A 149 -1.36 18.66 8.92
C GLU A 149 -2.69 18.36 8.23
N ALA A 150 -2.63 18.02 6.95
CA ALA A 150 -3.79 17.62 6.15
C ALA A 150 -4.36 16.25 6.55
N ARG A 151 -3.67 15.50 7.43
CA ARG A 151 -4.01 14.13 7.86
C ARG A 151 -4.17 13.16 6.68
N ILE A 152 -3.43 13.36 5.60
CA ILE A 152 -3.41 12.50 4.41
C ILE A 152 -2.41 11.37 4.65
N PRO A 153 -2.82 10.09 4.58
CA PRO A 153 -1.91 8.96 4.78
C PRO A 153 -0.94 8.80 3.61
N VAL A 154 0.25 8.30 3.95
CA VAL A 154 1.30 7.96 2.98
C VAL A 154 1.59 6.47 3.06
N VAL A 155 1.38 5.74 1.98
CA VAL A 155 1.88 4.37 1.83
C VAL A 155 3.33 4.43 1.39
N ILE A 156 4.24 3.90 2.19
CA ILE A 156 5.67 3.95 1.92
C ILE A 156 6.28 2.57 1.79
N HIS A 157 6.91 2.29 0.64
CA HIS A 157 7.77 1.13 0.49
C HIS A 157 9.18 1.52 0.97
N CYS A 158 9.52 1.09 2.17
CA CYS A 158 10.77 1.44 2.86
C CYS A 158 11.51 0.26 3.48
N GLY A 159 10.89 -0.93 3.56
CA GLY A 159 11.60 -2.15 3.88
C GLY A 159 12.62 -2.53 2.81
N SER A 160 13.59 -3.36 3.16
CA SER A 160 14.71 -3.73 2.27
C SER A 160 14.38 -4.88 1.31
N GLY A 161 13.17 -5.44 1.38
CA GLY A 161 12.72 -6.49 0.45
C GLY A 161 12.16 -5.96 -0.87
N PRO A 162 12.21 -6.75 -1.96
CA PRO A 162 12.93 -8.02 -2.09
C PRO A 162 14.46 -7.87 -2.23
N ALA A 163 14.95 -6.66 -2.47
CA ALA A 163 16.38 -6.35 -2.54
C ALA A 163 16.67 -5.03 -1.83
N PRO A 164 17.73 -4.95 -1.02
CA PRO A 164 18.05 -3.76 -0.26
C PRO A 164 18.43 -2.59 -1.17
N GLY A 165 17.94 -1.41 -0.84
CA GLY A 165 18.37 -0.14 -1.42
C GLY A 165 19.27 0.64 -0.45
N LYS A 166 20.00 1.63 -0.96
CA LYS A 166 20.88 2.48 -0.15
C LYS A 166 20.14 3.18 1.01
N HIS A 167 18.86 3.45 0.85
CA HIS A 167 18.07 4.28 1.76
C HIS A 167 16.89 3.53 2.39
N THR A 168 16.78 2.22 2.17
CA THR A 168 15.78 1.36 2.81
C THR A 168 16.13 1.07 4.28
N GLY A 169 15.16 0.61 5.04
CA GLY A 169 15.31 0.26 6.45
C GLY A 169 14.58 1.20 7.41
N PRO A 170 14.37 0.76 8.66
CA PRO A 170 13.54 1.46 9.65
C PRO A 170 14.16 2.75 10.19
N GLU A 171 15.49 2.90 10.23
CA GLU A 171 16.17 4.03 10.89
C GLU A 171 15.83 5.37 10.22
N ARG A 172 15.70 5.37 8.89
CA ARG A 172 15.37 6.58 8.14
C ARG A 172 13.92 6.99 8.37
N ILE A 173 13.04 6.01 8.45
CA ILE A 173 11.63 6.23 8.79
C ILE A 173 11.48 6.75 10.22
N ALA A 174 12.24 6.18 11.16
CA ALA A 174 12.27 6.68 12.54
C ALA A 174 12.68 8.17 12.61
N ARG A 175 13.62 8.62 11.76
CA ARG A 175 14.00 10.04 11.68
C ARG A 175 12.87 10.91 11.13
N VAL A 176 12.15 10.46 10.11
CA VAL A 176 10.97 11.17 9.58
C VAL A 176 9.90 11.29 10.67
N LEU A 177 9.57 10.20 11.34
CA LEU A 177 8.54 10.17 12.39
C LEU A 177 8.93 10.99 13.64
N ALA A 178 10.23 11.07 13.95
CA ALA A 178 10.70 11.93 15.04
C ALA A 178 10.46 13.43 14.76
N ARG A 179 10.55 13.86 13.49
CA ARG A 179 10.24 15.23 13.06
C ARG A 179 8.75 15.47 12.86
N HIS A 180 8.05 14.45 12.35
CA HIS A 180 6.63 14.50 12.00
C HIS A 180 5.81 13.40 12.70
N PRO A 181 5.67 13.42 14.04
CA PRO A 181 5.03 12.33 14.80
C PRO A 181 3.52 12.17 14.50
N ARG A 182 2.89 13.17 13.87
CA ARG A 182 1.48 13.13 13.45
C ARG A 182 1.31 12.68 12.00
N LEU A 183 2.38 12.34 11.27
CA LEU A 183 2.31 11.82 9.92
C LEU A 183 1.63 10.46 9.92
N ARG A 184 0.53 10.35 9.18
CA ARG A 184 -0.16 9.07 8.95
C ARG A 184 0.64 8.23 7.98
N LEU A 185 1.42 7.30 8.49
CA LEU A 185 2.29 6.46 7.68
C LEU A 185 1.74 5.04 7.61
N ILE A 186 1.67 4.47 6.41
CA ILE A 186 1.34 3.07 6.16
C ILE A 186 2.60 2.41 5.59
N VAL A 187 3.23 1.56 6.39
CA VAL A 187 4.43 0.83 5.98
C VAL A 187 4.00 -0.34 5.10
N ALA A 188 4.43 -0.32 3.85
CA ALA A 188 4.12 -1.36 2.87
C ALA A 188 4.78 -2.70 3.24
N HIS A 189 4.11 -3.82 2.92
CA HIS A 189 4.62 -5.19 3.13
C HIS A 189 5.03 -5.48 4.58
N LEU A 190 4.38 -4.85 5.58
CA LEU A 190 4.79 -4.90 7.00
C LEU A 190 6.26 -4.48 7.22
N GLY A 191 6.89 -3.83 6.25
CA GLY A 191 8.31 -3.46 6.29
C GLY A 191 9.29 -4.60 6.05
N MET A 192 8.88 -5.63 5.27
CA MET A 192 9.69 -6.80 4.93
C MET A 192 11.12 -6.43 4.46
N PRO A 193 12.17 -7.08 4.94
CA PRO A 193 12.21 -8.15 5.96
C PRO A 193 12.34 -7.64 7.41
N GLU A 194 12.43 -6.33 7.66
CA GLU A 194 12.66 -5.73 8.97
C GLU A 194 11.34 -5.63 9.79
N TYR A 195 10.54 -6.71 9.79
CA TYR A 195 9.20 -6.77 10.38
C TYR A 195 9.15 -6.29 11.83
N GLU A 196 10.07 -6.77 12.69
CA GLU A 196 10.04 -6.46 14.12
C GLU A 196 10.36 -4.99 14.41
N ASP A 197 11.24 -4.38 13.60
CA ASP A 197 11.59 -2.96 13.73
C ASP A 197 10.43 -2.06 13.31
N PHE A 198 9.73 -2.42 12.22
CA PHE A 198 8.54 -1.68 11.79
C PHE A 198 7.34 -1.89 12.70
N LEU A 199 7.18 -3.07 13.31
CA LEU A 199 6.22 -3.27 14.40
C LEU A 199 6.55 -2.35 15.59
N ALA A 200 7.83 -2.23 15.97
CA ALA A 200 8.25 -1.33 17.04
C ALA A 200 7.95 0.15 16.72
N LEU A 201 8.09 0.58 15.46
CA LEU A 201 7.66 1.92 15.05
C LEU A 201 6.14 2.09 15.15
N ALA A 202 5.36 1.08 14.74
CA ALA A 202 3.91 1.13 14.86
C ALA A 202 3.44 1.12 16.33
N GLU A 203 4.14 0.43 17.22
CA GLU A 203 3.87 0.46 18.66
C GLU A 203 4.19 1.82 19.30
N ARG A 204 5.23 2.48 18.80
CA ARG A 204 5.70 3.78 19.33
C ARG A 204 4.91 4.98 18.83
N TYR A 205 4.39 4.93 17.60
CA TYR A 205 3.72 6.06 16.94
C TYR A 205 2.29 5.67 16.55
N ASP A 206 1.30 6.29 17.15
CA ASP A 206 -0.13 5.95 16.98
C ASP A 206 -0.65 6.11 15.54
N GLU A 207 -0.03 7.01 14.77
CA GLU A 207 -0.42 7.25 13.36
C GLU A 207 0.32 6.34 12.37
N VAL A 208 1.18 5.42 12.85
CA VAL A 208 1.83 4.41 12.01
C VAL A 208 0.94 3.18 11.88
N ARG A 209 0.72 2.78 10.65
CA ARG A 209 -0.03 1.59 10.21
C ARG A 209 0.86 0.72 9.35
N LEU A 210 0.42 -0.51 9.13
CA LEU A 210 1.12 -1.51 8.35
C LEU A 210 0.16 -2.06 7.30
N ASP A 211 0.62 -2.32 6.07
CA ASP A 211 -0.19 -3.08 5.12
C ASP A 211 0.35 -4.51 4.94
N THR A 212 -0.56 -5.43 4.63
CA THR A 212 -0.27 -6.86 4.52
C THR A 212 0.21 -7.27 3.14
N THR A 213 0.52 -6.33 2.28
CA THR A 213 0.87 -6.60 0.88
C THR A 213 1.87 -7.73 0.75
N MET A 214 1.49 -8.79 0.05
CA MET A 214 2.23 -10.04 -0.17
C MET A 214 2.61 -10.84 1.08
N ALA A 215 2.62 -10.24 2.27
CA ALA A 215 3.05 -10.88 3.52
C ALA A 215 2.24 -12.17 3.80
N PHE A 216 2.90 -13.15 4.42
CA PHE A 216 2.34 -14.46 4.79
C PHE A 216 1.97 -15.36 3.60
N THR A 217 2.12 -14.92 2.36
CA THR A 217 1.95 -15.79 1.19
C THR A 217 3.14 -16.73 1.06
N ASP A 218 2.92 -17.92 0.49
CA ASP A 218 4.00 -18.89 0.28
C ASP A 218 5.14 -18.30 -0.57
N PHE A 219 4.83 -17.30 -1.39
CA PHE A 219 5.83 -16.58 -2.17
C PHE A 219 6.72 -15.70 -1.28
N ALA A 220 6.12 -14.83 -0.47
CA ALA A 220 6.86 -13.92 0.41
C ALA A 220 7.61 -14.65 1.53
N GLU A 221 7.01 -15.71 2.09
CA GLU A 221 7.64 -16.56 3.11
C GLU A 221 8.92 -17.26 2.62
N ARG A 222 9.06 -17.48 1.32
CA ARG A 222 10.30 -18.01 0.71
C ARG A 222 11.36 -16.93 0.55
N LEU A 223 10.98 -15.67 0.44
CA LEU A 223 11.90 -14.54 0.31
C LEU A 223 12.36 -14.02 1.67
N ALA A 224 11.41 -13.81 2.57
CA ALA A 224 11.62 -13.27 3.91
C ALA A 224 10.48 -13.73 4.81
N PRO A 225 10.64 -14.84 5.53
CA PRO A 225 9.58 -15.38 6.39
C PRO A 225 9.27 -14.42 7.54
N PHE A 226 7.97 -14.24 7.82
CA PHE A 226 7.55 -13.46 8.97
C PHE A 226 7.91 -14.19 10.27
N PRO A 227 8.58 -13.55 11.24
CA PRO A 227 9.02 -14.22 12.46
C PRO A 227 7.81 -14.63 13.35
N PRO A 228 7.58 -15.92 13.63
CA PRO A 228 6.41 -16.37 14.40
C PRO A 228 6.28 -15.69 15.77
N ARG A 229 7.41 -15.37 16.41
CA ARG A 229 7.45 -14.66 17.70
C ARG A 229 6.86 -13.25 17.65
N ALA A 230 6.78 -12.63 16.46
CA ALA A 230 6.22 -11.29 16.27
C ALA A 230 4.71 -11.32 16.03
N LEU A 231 4.10 -12.49 15.83
CA LEU A 231 2.67 -12.62 15.55
C LEU A 231 1.77 -12.04 16.67
N PRO A 232 2.06 -12.23 17.98
CA PRO A 232 1.28 -11.58 19.03
C PRO A 232 1.31 -10.05 18.98
N ARG A 233 2.44 -9.44 18.55
CA ARG A 233 2.55 -7.98 18.38
C ARG A 233 1.69 -7.51 17.21
N LEU A 234 1.73 -8.23 16.10
CA LEU A 234 0.87 -7.95 14.95
C LEU A 234 -0.62 -8.06 15.32
N ALA A 235 -0.99 -9.09 16.08
CA ALA A 235 -2.36 -9.26 16.57
C ALA A 235 -2.81 -8.09 17.46
N ALA A 236 -1.95 -7.62 18.35
CA ALA A 236 -2.22 -6.47 19.22
C ALA A 236 -2.39 -5.14 18.43
N LEU A 237 -1.77 -5.03 17.26
CA LEU A 237 -1.90 -3.90 16.34
C LEU A 237 -3.05 -4.07 15.34
N GLY A 238 -3.98 -4.98 15.58
CA GLY A 238 -5.04 -5.36 14.63
C GLY A 238 -5.92 -4.22 14.13
N ASP A 239 -6.05 -3.12 14.87
CA ASP A 239 -6.77 -1.90 14.46
C ASP A 239 -5.96 -1.00 13.51
N ARG A 240 -4.67 -1.27 13.32
CA ARG A 240 -3.72 -0.50 12.50
C ARG A 240 -3.12 -1.30 11.35
N VAL A 241 -3.56 -2.53 11.15
CA VAL A 241 -3.17 -3.37 10.01
C VAL A 241 -4.21 -3.24 8.89
N LEU A 242 -3.76 -3.10 7.66
CA LEU A 242 -4.60 -2.84 6.49
C LEU A 242 -4.35 -3.90 5.41
N LEU A 243 -5.37 -4.27 4.66
CA LEU A 243 -5.22 -5.15 3.50
C LEU A 243 -4.52 -4.41 2.36
N GLY A 244 -3.41 -4.96 1.90
CA GLY A 244 -2.78 -4.64 0.64
C GLY A 244 -2.50 -5.92 -0.15
N SER A 245 -2.48 -5.84 -1.48
CA SER A 245 -2.27 -7.00 -2.33
C SER A 245 -1.05 -6.93 -3.24
N ASP A 246 -0.65 -5.75 -3.69
CA ASP A 246 0.28 -5.51 -4.80
C ASP A 246 -0.31 -5.80 -6.19
N PHE A 247 -1.62 -6.00 -6.27
CA PHE A 247 -2.29 -6.20 -7.55
C PHE A 247 -1.95 -5.06 -8.53
N PRO A 248 -1.62 -5.31 -9.79
CA PRO A 248 -1.65 -6.58 -10.52
C PRO A 248 -0.32 -7.36 -10.48
N ASN A 249 0.70 -6.89 -9.77
CA ASN A 249 2.09 -7.35 -9.89
C ASN A 249 2.38 -8.64 -9.10
N ILE A 250 1.36 -9.33 -8.64
CA ILE A 250 1.46 -10.55 -7.84
C ILE A 250 1.63 -11.81 -8.69
N PRO A 251 2.45 -12.79 -8.24
CA PRO A 251 2.70 -14.05 -8.96
C PRO A 251 1.70 -15.17 -8.62
N TYR A 252 0.56 -14.84 -8.00
CA TYR A 252 -0.44 -15.79 -7.53
C TYR A 252 -1.87 -15.20 -7.67
N PRO A 253 -2.92 -16.04 -7.62
CA PRO A 253 -4.29 -15.54 -7.59
C PRO A 253 -4.57 -14.67 -6.36
N TYR A 254 -5.31 -13.58 -6.53
CA TYR A 254 -5.63 -12.62 -5.46
C TYR A 254 -6.18 -13.28 -4.16
N LEU A 255 -7.01 -14.31 -4.29
CA LEU A 255 -7.52 -15.07 -3.15
C LEU A 255 -6.41 -15.69 -2.28
N HIS A 256 -5.24 -15.94 -2.84
CA HIS A 256 -4.11 -16.53 -2.11
C HIS A 256 -3.64 -15.59 -0.96
N GLN A 257 -3.60 -14.28 -1.20
CA GLN A 257 -3.32 -13.28 -0.15
C GLN A 257 -4.34 -13.37 0.99
N LEU A 258 -5.63 -13.45 0.68
CA LEU A 258 -6.68 -13.53 1.70
C LEU A 258 -6.62 -14.83 2.51
N ARG A 259 -6.32 -15.95 1.84
CA ARG A 259 -6.11 -17.25 2.50
C ARG A 259 -4.85 -17.26 3.37
N ALA A 260 -3.83 -16.53 2.98
CA ALA A 260 -2.63 -16.36 3.80
C ALA A 260 -2.96 -15.67 5.13
N LEU A 261 -3.77 -14.60 5.09
CA LEU A 261 -4.23 -13.92 6.30
C LEU A 261 -5.15 -14.82 7.17
N GLU A 262 -6.03 -15.60 6.55
CA GLU A 262 -6.92 -16.53 7.26
C GLU A 262 -6.12 -17.61 8.01
N ARG A 263 -5.02 -18.11 7.44
CA ARG A 263 -4.13 -19.11 8.06
C ARG A 263 -3.40 -18.61 9.32
N LEU A 264 -3.34 -17.30 9.55
CA LEU A 264 -2.75 -16.77 10.79
C LEU A 264 -3.58 -17.08 12.04
N ASP A 265 -4.85 -17.44 11.85
CA ASP A 265 -5.81 -17.79 12.91
C ASP A 265 -5.91 -16.75 14.05
N LEU A 266 -5.84 -15.47 13.67
CA LEU A 266 -5.97 -14.34 14.60
C LEU A 266 -7.42 -13.96 14.89
N GLY A 267 -8.37 -14.75 14.41
CA GLY A 267 -9.79 -14.62 14.67
C GLY A 267 -10.53 -13.78 13.63
N ARG A 268 -11.86 -13.93 13.65
CA ARG A 268 -12.78 -13.30 12.70
C ARG A 268 -12.73 -11.77 12.74
N GLU A 269 -12.71 -11.19 13.94
CA GLU A 269 -12.72 -9.73 14.11
C GLU A 269 -11.43 -9.09 13.57
N TRP A 270 -10.28 -9.75 13.77
CA TRP A 270 -9.03 -9.30 13.18
C TRP A 270 -9.09 -9.31 11.65
N LEU A 271 -9.61 -10.39 11.04
CA LEU A 271 -9.77 -10.47 9.59
C LEU A 271 -10.70 -9.40 9.04
N ARG A 272 -11.81 -9.12 9.72
CA ARG A 272 -12.74 -8.05 9.36
C ARG A 272 -12.04 -6.70 9.39
N ALA A 273 -11.37 -6.41 10.51
CA ALA A 273 -10.65 -5.17 10.71
C ALA A 273 -9.62 -4.93 9.59
N VAL A 274 -8.78 -5.92 9.30
CA VAL A 274 -7.73 -5.83 8.28
C VAL A 274 -8.30 -5.74 6.86
N CYS A 275 -9.26 -6.59 6.53
CA CYS A 275 -9.76 -6.67 5.16
C CYS A 275 -10.69 -5.51 4.76
N HIS A 276 -11.23 -4.76 5.73
CA HIS A 276 -12.18 -3.70 5.45
C HIS A 276 -12.17 -2.56 6.49
N ASP A 277 -12.49 -2.85 7.78
CA ASP A 277 -12.97 -1.84 8.71
C ASP A 277 -11.94 -0.76 9.02
N ASN A 278 -10.65 -1.14 9.13
CA ASN A 278 -9.55 -0.20 9.40
C ASN A 278 -9.34 0.79 8.26
N ALA A 279 -9.32 0.29 7.01
CA ALA A 279 -9.17 1.14 5.84
C ALA A 279 -10.43 2.01 5.61
N ALA A 280 -11.62 1.45 5.81
CA ALA A 280 -12.87 2.19 5.71
C ALA A 280 -12.89 3.37 6.70
N ARG A 281 -12.46 3.15 7.94
CA ARG A 281 -12.33 4.20 8.97
C ARG A 281 -11.26 5.22 8.60
N LEU A 282 -10.09 4.77 8.16
CA LEU A 282 -8.97 5.65 7.79
C LEU A 282 -9.33 6.60 6.65
N PHE A 283 -10.03 6.09 5.65
CA PHE A 283 -10.42 6.85 4.46
C PHE A 283 -11.83 7.43 4.54
N GLY A 284 -12.55 7.28 5.67
CA GLY A 284 -13.93 7.80 5.81
C GLY A 284 -14.84 7.26 4.70
N LEU A 285 -14.75 5.96 4.40
CA LEU A 285 -15.64 5.34 3.43
C LEU A 285 -17.05 5.20 4.06
N PRO A 286 -18.13 5.39 3.27
CA PRO A 286 -19.47 5.25 3.80
C PRO A 286 -19.68 3.83 4.34
N ALA A 287 -20.28 3.74 5.51
CA ALA A 287 -20.88 2.48 5.95
C ALA A 287 -21.94 2.09 4.90
N ASP A 288 -22.05 0.80 4.58
CA ASP A 288 -23.13 0.37 3.70
C ASP A 288 -24.46 0.83 4.27
N GLN A 289 -25.22 1.52 3.44
CA GLN A 289 -26.68 1.47 3.62
C GLN A 289 -27.03 -0.01 3.38
N GLU A 290 -27.53 -0.69 4.41
CA GLU A 290 -28.28 -1.92 4.21
C GLU A 290 -29.27 -1.58 3.11
N ASP A 291 -29.09 -2.19 1.92
CA ASP A 291 -30.16 -2.17 0.92
C ASP A 291 -31.37 -2.74 1.63
N GLY A 292 -32.24 -1.82 2.04
CA GLY A 292 -33.46 -2.18 2.70
C GLY A 292 -34.20 -3.17 1.80
N ALA A 293 -34.19 -4.43 2.22
CA ALA A 293 -35.10 -5.41 1.74
C ALA A 293 -36.52 -4.88 2.06
N GLY A 294 -37.00 -4.06 1.14
CA GLY A 294 -38.31 -3.42 1.16
C GLY A 294 -39.20 -4.07 0.12
N GLY A 295 -40.12 -4.91 0.59
CA GLY A 295 -41.38 -5.16 -0.08
C GLY A 295 -41.39 -6.23 -1.15
#